data_0dfff8da8f607029010d0fef82a904c0
#
_entry.id   0dfff8da8f607029010d0fef82a904c0
#
_cell.length_a   1.000
_cell.length_b   1.000
_cell.length_c   1.000
_cell.angle_alpha   90.00
_cell.angle_beta   90.00
_cell.angle_gamma   90.00
#
_symmetry.space_group_name_H-M   'P 1'
#
loop_
_entity.id
_entity.type
_entity.pdbx_description
1 polymer ?
#
loop_
_entity_poly.entity_id
_entity_poly.type
_entity_poly.pdbx_seq_one_letter_code
_entity_poly.pdbx_strand_id
1 'polypeptide(L)'
;MLAQLVLAQPAGGGHSATAKVLGRSLHISEVNAGSCNGCKIEIVGLNSPVYDIERFGIHFVASPRHADMLLVTGPVSRNMELALRKTYDATPEPRLVVAVGACGCSGGIFGQNYASLGGVDKVIPVDVYIPGCPPNPYALLHGILTAVGRL
;
A
#
# COMPACT_ATOMS: atom_id res chain seq x y z
N MET A 1 14.48 21.68 -8.21
CA MET A 1 13.99 20.65 -7.28
C MET A 1 12.63 20.17 -7.80
N LEU A 2 12.66 19.18 -8.71
CA LEU A 2 11.47 18.69 -9.41
C LEU A 2 10.68 17.84 -8.42
N ALA A 3 9.49 18.33 -8.05
CA ALA A 3 8.49 17.53 -7.37
C ALA A 3 8.21 16.28 -8.24
N GLN A 4 8.59 15.11 -7.78
CA GLN A 4 8.15 13.86 -8.37
C GLN A 4 6.64 13.82 -8.24
N LEU A 5 5.97 14.10 -9.35
CA LEU A 5 4.53 13.99 -9.49
C LEU A 5 4.20 12.50 -9.32
N VAL A 6 3.77 12.14 -8.12
CA VAL A 6 3.29 10.80 -7.82
C VAL A 6 1.93 10.67 -8.48
N LEU A 7 1.90 10.10 -9.66
CA LEU A 7 0.65 9.67 -10.28
C LEU A 7 0.21 8.38 -9.57
N ALA A 8 -0.60 8.53 -8.54
CA ALA A 8 -1.41 7.41 -8.06
C ALA A 8 -2.39 7.09 -9.18
N GLN A 9 -2.14 6.03 -9.94
CA GLN A 9 -3.05 5.59 -10.99
C GLN A 9 -4.08 4.66 -10.39
N PRO A 10 -5.38 5.01 -10.42
CA PRO A 10 -6.43 4.09 -10.04
C PRO A 10 -6.50 2.96 -11.08
N ALA A 11 -6.33 1.74 -10.64
CA ALA A 11 -6.66 0.58 -11.45
C ALA A 11 -8.19 0.46 -11.52
N GLY A 12 -8.73 0.64 -12.69
CA GLY A 12 -10.13 0.81 -13.07
C GLY A 12 -11.24 0.22 -12.21
N GLY A 13 -12.24 1.05 -11.97
CA GLY A 13 -13.64 0.67 -11.85
C GLY A 13 -14.12 -0.01 -10.57
N GLY A 14 -14.35 0.73 -9.51
CA GLY A 14 -15.01 0.22 -8.29
C GLY A 14 -14.87 1.12 -7.07
N HIS A 15 -13.98 2.10 -7.13
CA HIS A 15 -13.52 2.87 -5.97
C HIS A 15 -14.52 3.85 -5.36
N SER A 16 -15.53 4.31 -6.10
CA SER A 16 -16.39 5.40 -5.64
C SER A 16 -17.26 5.04 -4.43
N ALA A 17 -17.76 3.81 -4.34
CA ALA A 17 -18.61 3.39 -3.23
C ALA A 17 -17.77 3.06 -1.98
N THR A 18 -16.65 2.36 -2.15
CA THR A 18 -15.74 1.98 -1.07
C THR A 18 -15.08 3.21 -0.42
N ALA A 19 -14.63 4.15 -1.24
CA ALA A 19 -14.04 5.40 -0.79
C ALA A 19 -15.00 6.22 0.10
N LYS A 20 -16.29 6.25 -0.22
CA LYS A 20 -17.31 6.95 0.58
C LYS A 20 -17.51 6.32 1.96
N VAL A 21 -17.45 5.00 2.05
CA VAL A 21 -17.62 4.28 3.33
C VAL A 21 -16.40 4.50 4.24
N LEU A 22 -15.19 4.46 3.68
CA LEU A 22 -13.92 4.57 4.42
C LEU A 22 -13.45 6.01 4.65
N GLY A 23 -14.22 7.00 4.21
CA GLY A 23 -13.82 8.41 4.21
C GLY A 23 -13.65 9.07 5.58
N ARG A 24 -14.06 8.46 6.70
CA ARG A 24 -14.01 9.09 8.03
C ARG A 24 -12.91 8.55 8.93
N SER A 25 -12.73 7.25 8.94
CA SER A 25 -11.69 6.56 9.70
C SER A 25 -11.15 5.43 8.85
N LEU A 26 -9.84 5.25 8.85
CA LEU A 26 -9.18 4.25 8.03
C LEU A 26 -8.17 3.48 8.88
N HIS A 27 -8.31 2.18 8.88
CA HIS A 27 -7.36 1.27 9.53
C HIS A 27 -6.51 0.59 8.47
N ILE A 28 -5.20 0.73 8.59
CA ILE A 28 -4.23 0.23 7.60
C ILE A 28 -3.41 -0.89 8.22
N SER A 29 -3.29 -2.00 7.53
CA SER A 29 -2.30 -3.04 7.85
C SER A 29 -1.18 -3.04 6.82
N GLU A 30 0.05 -2.93 7.28
CA GLU A 30 1.24 -3.03 6.42
C GLU A 30 1.61 -4.50 6.24
N VAL A 31 1.86 -4.90 4.99
CA VAL A 31 2.25 -6.26 4.63
C VAL A 31 3.59 -6.22 3.89
N ASN A 32 4.60 -6.81 4.51
CA ASN A 32 5.90 -6.98 3.88
C ASN A 32 5.92 -8.27 3.04
N ALA A 33 5.95 -8.12 1.73
CA ALA A 33 5.96 -9.24 0.79
C ALA A 33 7.37 -9.59 0.27
N GLY A 34 8.42 -9.27 1.05
CA GLY A 34 9.81 -9.51 0.70
C GLY A 34 10.59 -8.24 0.40
N SER A 35 10.24 -7.13 1.05
CA SER A 35 10.88 -5.82 0.83
C SER A 35 12.26 -5.71 1.48
N CYS A 36 13.07 -4.76 0.98
CA CYS A 36 14.35 -4.37 1.59
C CYS A 36 14.19 -3.50 2.85
N ASN A 37 12.95 -3.27 3.32
CA ASN A 37 12.53 -2.39 4.42
C ASN A 37 12.62 -0.88 4.14
N GLY A 38 13.12 -0.42 3.01
CA GLY A 38 13.15 1.01 2.69
C GLY A 38 11.77 1.66 2.76
N CYS A 39 10.78 1.08 2.06
CA CYS A 39 9.40 1.57 2.10
C CYS A 39 8.79 1.47 3.52
N LYS A 40 9.10 0.42 4.27
CA LYS A 40 8.60 0.26 5.64
C LYS A 40 9.10 1.35 6.58
N ILE A 41 10.37 1.75 6.47
CA ILE A 41 10.93 2.84 7.28
C ILE A 41 10.19 4.15 6.99
N GLU A 42 9.89 4.45 5.74
CA GLU A 42 9.12 5.63 5.36
C GLU A 42 7.67 5.55 5.85
N ILE A 43 7.05 4.38 5.80
CA ILE A 43 5.69 4.15 6.35
C ILE A 43 5.68 4.38 7.87
N VAL A 44 6.67 3.86 8.59
CA VAL A 44 6.81 4.11 10.04
C VAL A 44 7.02 5.60 10.31
N GLY A 45 7.76 6.29 9.45
CA GLY A 45 7.96 7.73 9.52
C GLY A 45 6.67 8.56 9.48
N LEU A 46 5.58 8.04 8.90
CA LEU A 46 4.28 8.71 8.88
C LEU A 46 3.68 8.91 10.28
N ASN A 47 4.04 8.07 11.25
CA ASN A 47 3.61 8.21 12.64
C ASN A 47 4.43 9.25 13.43
N SER A 48 5.44 9.84 12.80
CA SER A 48 6.23 10.89 13.45
C SER A 48 5.40 12.16 13.66
N PRO A 49 5.74 13.00 14.68
CA PRO A 49 5.03 14.26 14.92
C PRO A 49 5.04 15.23 13.73
N VAL A 50 5.96 15.05 12.79
CA VAL A 50 6.08 15.91 11.59
C VAL A 50 4.97 15.63 10.59
N TYR A 51 4.68 14.34 10.34
CA TYR A 51 3.68 13.93 9.35
C TYR A 51 2.33 13.64 9.98
N ASP A 52 2.32 13.09 11.19
CA ASP A 52 1.14 12.87 12.04
C ASP A 52 -0.07 12.35 11.25
N ILE A 53 0.08 11.14 10.69
CA ILE A 53 -0.96 10.52 9.86
C ILE A 53 -2.28 10.34 10.62
N GLU A 54 -2.21 10.22 11.96
CA GLU A 54 -3.38 10.02 12.79
C GLU A 54 -4.34 11.23 12.80
N ARG A 55 -3.82 12.44 12.57
CA ARG A 55 -4.66 13.65 12.42
C ARG A 55 -5.63 13.56 11.23
N PHE A 56 -5.36 12.70 10.27
CA PHE A 56 -6.25 12.44 9.15
C PHE A 56 -7.27 11.31 9.45
N GLY A 57 -7.28 10.79 10.68
CA GLY A 57 -8.13 9.67 11.06
C GLY A 57 -7.64 8.33 10.50
N ILE A 58 -6.34 8.18 10.29
CA ILE A 58 -5.72 7.00 9.73
C ILE A 58 -4.87 6.35 10.81
N HIS A 59 -5.11 5.06 11.08
CA HIS A 59 -4.43 4.31 12.11
C HIS A 59 -3.82 3.03 11.55
N PHE A 60 -2.61 2.69 11.99
CA PHE A 60 -2.01 1.40 11.68
C PHE A 60 -2.47 0.32 12.65
N VAL A 61 -2.85 -0.83 12.11
CA VAL A 61 -3.31 -1.99 12.88
C VAL A 61 -2.48 -3.22 12.54
N ALA A 62 -2.23 -4.05 13.55
CA ALA A 62 -1.40 -5.25 13.39
C ALA A 62 -2.16 -6.38 12.69
N SER A 63 -3.49 -6.46 12.88
CA SER A 63 -4.28 -7.56 12.34
C SER A 63 -5.01 -7.16 11.06
N PRO A 64 -4.91 -7.95 10.00
CA PRO A 64 -5.65 -7.69 8.76
C PRO A 64 -7.17 -7.75 8.95
N ARG A 65 -7.66 -8.43 9.97
CA ARG A 65 -9.10 -8.52 10.27
C ARG A 65 -9.71 -7.20 10.72
N HIS A 66 -8.88 -6.26 11.18
CA HIS A 66 -9.28 -4.92 11.59
C HIS A 66 -8.86 -3.86 10.58
N ALA A 67 -8.31 -4.28 9.44
CA ALA A 67 -7.83 -3.36 8.43
C ALA A 67 -8.88 -3.16 7.34
N ASP A 68 -9.00 -1.91 6.90
CA ASP A 68 -9.78 -1.49 5.74
C ASP A 68 -8.90 -1.38 4.49
N MET A 69 -7.60 -1.18 4.70
CA MET A 69 -6.61 -1.03 3.64
C MET A 69 -5.36 -1.86 3.94
N LEU A 70 -4.84 -2.51 2.91
CA LEU A 70 -3.54 -3.17 2.94
C LEU A 70 -2.50 -2.32 2.21
N LEU A 71 -1.41 -1.96 2.89
CA LEU A 71 -0.22 -1.40 2.27
C LEU A 71 0.80 -2.51 2.06
N VAL A 72 1.00 -2.90 0.81
CA VAL A 72 1.89 -4.00 0.46
C VAL A 72 3.21 -3.47 -0.06
N THR A 73 4.31 -3.87 0.57
CA THR A 73 5.67 -3.44 0.23
C THR A 73 6.50 -4.58 -0.32
N GLY A 74 7.41 -4.26 -1.24
CA GLY A 74 8.36 -5.19 -1.82
C GLY A 74 7.85 -6.01 -3.00
N PRO A 75 8.76 -6.63 -3.76
CA PRO A 75 8.40 -7.61 -4.76
C PRO A 75 7.84 -8.82 -4.03
N VAL A 76 6.79 -9.43 -4.56
CA VAL A 76 6.23 -10.61 -3.89
C VAL A 76 7.20 -11.78 -4.03
N SER A 77 7.85 -12.15 -2.95
CA SER A 77 8.68 -13.34 -2.93
C SER A 77 7.80 -14.59 -2.92
N ARG A 78 8.32 -15.69 -3.47
CA ARG A 78 7.58 -16.96 -3.51
C ARG A 78 7.20 -17.46 -2.12
N ASN A 79 8.06 -17.20 -1.12
CA ASN A 79 7.78 -17.58 0.26
C ASN A 79 6.64 -16.76 0.88
N MET A 80 6.46 -15.52 0.43
CA MET A 80 5.44 -14.61 0.97
C MET A 80 4.13 -14.63 0.16
N GLU A 81 4.10 -15.28 -0.99
CA GLU A 81 2.90 -15.36 -1.83
C GLU A 81 1.69 -15.90 -1.06
N LEU A 82 1.84 -17.05 -0.41
CA LEU A 82 0.76 -17.66 0.36
C LEU A 82 0.35 -16.79 1.55
N ALA A 83 1.31 -16.18 2.23
CA ALA A 83 1.03 -15.29 3.36
C ALA A 83 0.25 -14.05 2.91
N LEU A 84 0.64 -13.45 1.77
CA LEU A 84 -0.05 -12.30 1.20
C LEU A 84 -1.50 -12.63 0.82
N ARG A 85 -1.73 -13.77 0.16
CA ARG A 85 -3.09 -14.25 -0.18
C ARG A 85 -3.95 -14.46 1.07
N LYS A 86 -3.42 -15.14 2.09
CA LYS A 86 -4.14 -15.35 3.36
C LYS A 86 -4.46 -14.04 4.08
N THR A 87 -3.55 -13.06 4.04
CA THR A 87 -3.77 -11.75 4.62
C THR A 87 -4.88 -11.01 3.88
N TYR A 88 -4.85 -11.06 2.55
CA TYR A 88 -5.89 -10.48 1.71
C TYR A 88 -7.26 -11.09 2.00
N ASP A 89 -7.36 -12.42 2.08
CA ASP A 89 -8.62 -13.13 2.36
C ASP A 89 -9.13 -12.84 3.77
N ALA A 90 -8.23 -12.60 4.73
CA ALA A 90 -8.59 -12.27 6.11
C ALA A 90 -9.06 -10.81 6.30
N THR A 91 -8.79 -9.93 5.34
CA THR A 91 -9.22 -8.53 5.40
C THR A 91 -10.69 -8.44 5.01
N PRO A 92 -11.56 -7.84 5.85
CA PRO A 92 -12.98 -7.73 5.56
C PRO A 92 -13.27 -6.82 4.37
N GLU A 93 -14.40 -7.03 3.71
CA GLU A 93 -14.90 -6.11 2.70
C GLU A 93 -15.74 -4.99 3.34
N PRO A 94 -15.71 -3.77 2.80
CA PRO A 94 -14.94 -3.29 1.66
C PRO A 94 -13.45 -3.07 2.01
N ARG A 95 -12.54 -3.53 1.15
CA ARG A 95 -11.10 -3.45 1.35
C ARG A 95 -10.40 -2.76 0.19
N LEU A 96 -9.30 -2.08 0.48
CA LEU A 96 -8.44 -1.43 -0.51
C LEU A 96 -7.04 -2.05 -0.43
N VAL A 97 -6.39 -2.18 -1.57
CA VAL A 97 -5.02 -2.67 -1.68
C VAL A 97 -4.16 -1.62 -2.37
N VAL A 98 -3.12 -1.21 -1.69
CA VAL A 98 -2.16 -0.22 -2.19
C VAL A 98 -0.78 -0.86 -2.30
N ALA A 99 -0.25 -0.91 -3.51
CA ALA A 99 1.11 -1.35 -3.76
C ALA A 99 2.09 -0.19 -3.57
N VAL A 100 3.05 -0.36 -2.66
CA VAL A 100 3.98 0.69 -2.27
C VAL A 100 5.37 0.42 -2.80
N GLY A 101 5.95 1.44 -3.41
CA GLY A 101 7.31 1.42 -3.94
C GLY A 101 7.42 0.75 -5.31
N ALA A 102 8.53 0.99 -5.99
CA ALA A 102 8.79 0.40 -7.31
C ALA A 102 8.72 -1.14 -7.28
N CYS A 103 9.18 -1.74 -6.18
CA CYS A 103 9.14 -3.18 -6.01
C CYS A 103 7.70 -3.72 -5.92
N GLY A 104 6.82 -3.06 -5.15
CA GLY A 104 5.41 -3.42 -5.06
C GLY A 104 4.64 -3.18 -6.35
N CYS A 105 4.95 -2.11 -7.06
CA CYS A 105 4.27 -1.74 -8.31
C CYS A 105 4.61 -2.68 -9.47
N SER A 106 5.89 -3.02 -9.66
CA SER A 106 6.34 -3.75 -10.85
C SER A 106 7.39 -4.83 -10.59
N GLY A 107 7.80 -5.00 -9.34
CA GLY A 107 8.95 -5.82 -8.96
C GLY A 107 10.26 -5.04 -8.85
N GLY A 108 10.30 -3.78 -9.31
CA GLY A 108 11.46 -2.90 -9.24
C GLY A 108 12.70 -3.51 -9.89
N ILE A 109 13.86 -3.32 -9.25
CA ILE A 109 15.14 -3.86 -9.72
C ILE A 109 15.20 -5.39 -9.65
N PHE A 110 14.41 -6.02 -8.81
CA PHE A 110 14.40 -7.49 -8.67
C PHE A 110 13.64 -8.18 -9.80
N GLY A 111 12.58 -7.54 -10.32
CA GLY A 111 11.77 -8.08 -11.39
C GLY A 111 11.17 -9.46 -11.05
N GLN A 112 10.87 -10.19 -12.09
CA GLN A 112 10.41 -11.59 -11.97
C GLN A 112 11.62 -12.53 -12.14
N ASN A 113 11.84 -13.39 -11.15
CA ASN A 113 12.92 -14.38 -11.15
C ASN A 113 12.51 -15.64 -10.38
N TYR A 114 13.46 -16.53 -10.11
CA TYR A 114 13.19 -17.78 -9.38
C TYR A 114 12.68 -17.57 -7.95
N ALA A 115 13.00 -16.46 -7.31
CA ALA A 115 12.64 -16.15 -5.92
C ALA A 115 11.53 -15.09 -5.81
N SER A 116 11.28 -14.32 -6.85
CA SER A 116 10.32 -13.21 -6.87
C SER A 116 9.30 -13.36 -7.99
N LEU A 117 8.04 -13.13 -7.67
CA LEU A 117 6.94 -13.09 -8.64
C LEU A 117 6.81 -11.73 -9.34
N GLY A 118 7.48 -10.70 -8.82
CA GLY A 118 7.40 -9.33 -9.33
C GLY A 118 6.38 -8.49 -8.58
N GLY A 119 5.56 -7.70 -9.28
CA GLY A 119 4.60 -6.79 -8.65
C GLY A 119 3.49 -7.49 -7.87
N VAL A 120 2.88 -6.74 -6.96
CA VAL A 120 1.78 -7.21 -6.10
C VAL A 120 0.54 -7.61 -6.92
N ASP A 121 0.32 -6.94 -8.05
CA ASP A 121 -0.79 -7.17 -8.98
C ASP A 121 -0.84 -8.59 -9.55
N LYS A 122 0.27 -9.31 -9.52
CA LYS A 122 0.35 -10.71 -9.97
C LYS A 122 -0.21 -11.71 -8.98
N VAL A 123 -0.43 -11.29 -7.74
CA VAL A 123 -0.86 -12.18 -6.65
C VAL A 123 -2.25 -11.79 -6.15
N ILE A 124 -2.49 -10.51 -5.94
CA ILE A 124 -3.77 -9.96 -5.48
C ILE A 124 -4.14 -8.73 -6.30
N PRO A 125 -5.43 -8.38 -6.43
CA PRO A 125 -5.83 -7.16 -7.10
C PRO A 125 -5.32 -5.94 -6.35
N VAL A 126 -4.83 -4.94 -7.10
CA VAL A 126 -4.30 -3.68 -6.56
C VAL A 126 -5.17 -2.52 -7.02
N ASP A 127 -5.52 -1.67 -6.09
CA ASP A 127 -6.38 -0.50 -6.33
C ASP A 127 -5.57 0.75 -6.66
N VAL A 128 -4.47 0.97 -5.94
CA VAL A 128 -3.62 2.15 -6.11
C VAL A 128 -2.15 1.76 -6.06
N TYR A 129 -1.35 2.43 -6.88
CA TYR A 129 0.10 2.26 -6.92
C TYR A 129 0.78 3.54 -6.46
N ILE A 130 1.72 3.41 -5.53
CA ILE A 130 2.56 4.52 -5.04
C ILE A 130 4.00 4.24 -5.48
N PRO A 131 4.48 4.82 -6.58
CA PRO A 131 5.84 4.60 -7.05
C PRO A 131 6.88 5.32 -6.18
N GLY A 132 8.10 4.85 -6.22
CA GLY A 132 9.25 5.40 -5.50
C GLY A 132 10.16 4.29 -4.99
N CYS A 133 11.39 4.62 -4.64
CA CYS A 133 12.32 3.60 -4.12
C CYS A 133 13.27 4.20 -3.04
N PRO A 134 12.75 4.39 -1.83
CA PRO A 134 11.35 4.36 -1.39
C PRO A 134 10.58 5.64 -1.78
N PRO A 135 9.24 5.61 -1.80
CA PRO A 135 8.44 6.83 -1.86
C PRO A 135 8.63 7.63 -0.56
N ASN A 136 8.70 8.94 -0.67
CA ASN A 136 8.79 9.79 0.51
C ASN A 136 7.46 9.82 1.30
N PRO A 137 7.46 10.23 2.58
CA PRO A 137 6.24 10.23 3.40
C PRO A 137 5.09 11.07 2.83
N TYR A 138 5.39 12.19 2.17
CA TYR A 138 4.35 12.99 1.49
C TYR A 138 3.69 12.23 0.33
N ALA A 139 4.49 11.51 -0.46
CA ALA A 139 3.97 10.68 -1.55
C ALA A 139 3.09 9.54 -1.02
N LEU A 140 3.50 8.92 0.10
CA LEU A 140 2.72 7.90 0.79
C LEU A 140 1.39 8.45 1.27
N LEU A 141 1.42 9.58 1.99
CA LEU A 141 0.22 10.22 2.51
C LEU A 141 -0.73 10.62 1.37
N HIS A 142 -0.19 11.24 0.32
CA HIS A 142 -0.96 11.61 -0.86
C HIS A 142 -1.62 10.39 -1.53
N GLY A 143 -0.87 9.30 -1.71
CA GLY A 143 -1.40 8.07 -2.30
C GLY A 143 -2.50 7.42 -1.45
N ILE A 144 -2.34 7.40 -0.14
CA ILE A 144 -3.34 6.88 0.80
C ILE A 144 -4.62 7.73 0.74
N LEU A 145 -4.49 9.06 0.80
CA LEU A 145 -5.65 9.97 0.73
C LEU A 145 -6.37 9.89 -0.62
N THR A 146 -5.62 9.73 -1.70
CA THR A 146 -6.18 9.49 -3.04
C THR A 146 -6.97 8.19 -3.08
N ALA A 147 -6.46 7.12 -2.48
CA ALA A 147 -7.14 5.82 -2.44
C ALA A 147 -8.51 5.88 -1.76
N VAL A 148 -8.67 6.75 -0.76
CA VAL A 148 -9.95 6.96 -0.05
C VAL A 148 -10.77 8.13 -0.60
N GLY A 149 -10.35 8.75 -1.70
CA GLY A 149 -11.08 9.85 -2.34
C GLY A 149 -11.16 11.14 -1.51
N ARG A 150 -10.13 11.40 -0.69
CA ARG A 150 -10.02 12.63 0.13
C ARG A 150 -9.18 13.73 -0.52
N LEU A 151 -8.65 13.49 -1.71
CA LEU A 151 -7.93 14.45 -2.55
C LEU A 151 -8.62 14.61 -3.89
#